data_29118d20eab765f6513b4fd75fcbc2e5
#
_entry.id   29118d20eab765f6513b4fd75fcbc2e5
#
_cell.length_a   1.000
_cell.length_b   1.000
_cell.length_c   1.000
_cell.angle_alpha   90.00
_cell.angle_beta   90.00
_cell.angle_gamma   90.00
#
_symmetry.space_group_name_H-M   'P 1'
#
loop_
_entity.id
_entity.type
_entity.pdbx_description
1 polymer ?
#
loop_
_entity_poly.entity_id
_entity_poly.type
_entity_poly.pdbx_seq_one_letter_code
_entity_poly.pdbx_strand_id
1 'polypeptide(L)'
;LTPKDIGTLNSVTMSFSGGAGWFKLATVTMPQASSIVYIALIGGAGYNVGSPHQAGISELVLRAGNGNPKGITGALWKRTAVGLTNFAWINTSGDTYDIYVEIGNYATSVNIHWDCTANASVSVYTSPTYSASKPSSVTDGVVYTMYSTHQKPTPLDIGALPTTGGTVSGPLSVTGGLTGSLNGNASTATKLQTARSIGGVVFDGSANINLPGVNTTGNQNTTGNAATATKLQTARTINGVKFDGSADITLTPANLDVYSKSEIDNKKGMRKYTFSAPANAVSGKWYPIVFRRSGGSTDELASRVVITTYSSAGGYAMNNCEFNGFV
;
A
#
# COMPACT_ATOMS: atom_id res chain seq x y z
N LEU A 1 -23.53 -64.39 42.48
CA LEU A 1 -23.81 -64.00 41.08
C LEU A 1 -23.59 -62.52 40.90
N THR A 2 -22.74 -62.16 39.97
CA THR A 2 -22.51 -60.75 39.57
C THR A 2 -23.56 -60.35 38.53
N PRO A 3 -23.80 -59.06 38.29
CA PRO A 3 -24.64 -58.59 37.17
C PRO A 3 -24.31 -59.26 35.87
N LYS A 4 -23.03 -59.49 35.58
CA LYS A 4 -22.56 -60.18 34.38
C LYS A 4 -22.97 -61.63 34.30
N ASP A 5 -23.04 -62.34 35.44
CA ASP A 5 -23.42 -63.76 35.49
C ASP A 5 -24.88 -63.95 35.15
N ILE A 6 -25.68 -62.94 35.29
CA ILE A 6 -27.11 -62.94 34.98
C ILE A 6 -27.50 -62.04 33.80
N GLY A 7 -26.51 -61.53 33.06
CA GLY A 7 -26.69 -60.74 31.85
C GLY A 7 -27.24 -59.34 32.05
N THR A 8 -27.06 -58.73 33.24
CA THR A 8 -27.45 -57.36 33.52
C THR A 8 -26.28 -56.38 33.52
N LEU A 9 -26.50 -55.13 33.20
CA LEU A 9 -25.50 -54.08 33.32
C LEU A 9 -25.22 -53.72 34.77
N ASN A 10 -23.95 -53.44 35.07
CA ASN A 10 -23.59 -52.79 36.33
C ASN A 10 -24.06 -51.34 36.30
N SER A 11 -24.71 -50.89 37.38
CA SER A 11 -25.26 -49.55 37.47
C SER A 11 -25.16 -48.99 38.89
N VAL A 12 -24.91 -47.71 39.00
CA VAL A 12 -24.95 -46.94 40.22
C VAL A 12 -25.35 -45.50 39.98
N THR A 13 -26.12 -44.92 40.87
CA THR A 13 -26.40 -43.46 40.83
C THR A 13 -25.47 -42.75 41.83
N MET A 14 -24.84 -41.69 41.37
CA MET A 14 -23.92 -40.93 42.19
C MET A 14 -24.02 -39.42 41.92
N SER A 15 -23.50 -38.62 42.83
CA SER A 15 -23.47 -37.16 42.70
C SER A 15 -22.05 -36.66 42.80
N PHE A 16 -21.74 -35.63 41.99
CA PHE A 16 -20.44 -34.95 41.99
C PHE A 16 -20.65 -33.62 42.70
N SER A 17 -20.15 -33.50 43.91
CA SER A 17 -20.32 -32.30 44.74
C SER A 17 -18.95 -31.62 44.98
N GLY A 18 -18.99 -30.30 45.19
CA GLY A 18 -17.79 -29.50 45.45
C GLY A 18 -17.49 -28.42 44.41
N GLY A 19 -18.20 -28.44 43.34
CA GLY A 19 -18.05 -27.42 42.24
C GLY A 19 -17.72 -28.05 40.89
N ALA A 20 -17.49 -27.20 39.90
CA ALA A 20 -16.96 -27.65 38.64
C ALA A 20 -15.48 -28.01 38.82
N GLY A 21 -15.05 -29.16 38.34
CA GLY A 21 -13.67 -29.62 38.48
C GLY A 21 -13.48 -31.10 38.21
N TRP A 22 -12.45 -31.63 38.76
CA TRP A 22 -12.00 -33.00 38.52
C TRP A 22 -12.40 -33.93 39.67
N PHE A 23 -12.76 -35.14 39.30
CA PHE A 23 -13.17 -36.17 40.23
C PHE A 23 -12.58 -37.52 39.87
N LYS A 24 -12.17 -38.29 40.83
CA LYS A 24 -11.79 -39.68 40.60
C LYS A 24 -13.10 -40.47 40.42
N LEU A 25 -13.31 -41.01 39.19
CA LEU A 25 -14.52 -41.73 38.82
C LEU A 25 -14.41 -43.21 39.18
N ALA A 26 -13.33 -43.83 38.84
CA ALA A 26 -13.17 -45.26 38.99
C ALA A 26 -11.69 -45.64 39.10
N THR A 27 -11.44 -46.83 39.68
CA THR A 27 -10.19 -47.55 39.44
C THR A 27 -10.50 -48.74 38.56
N VAL A 28 -9.69 -48.93 37.52
CA VAL A 28 -9.81 -50.02 36.55
C VAL A 28 -8.56 -50.90 36.57
N THR A 29 -8.71 -52.20 36.51
CA THR A 29 -7.61 -53.12 36.23
C THR A 29 -7.76 -53.65 34.81
N MET A 30 -6.78 -53.41 33.97
CA MET A 30 -6.84 -53.66 32.55
C MET A 30 -5.55 -54.42 32.10
N PRO A 31 -5.56 -55.75 32.20
CA PRO A 31 -4.44 -56.53 31.70
C PRO A 31 -4.11 -56.25 30.26
N GLN A 32 -2.82 -56.26 29.91
CA GLN A 32 -2.29 -55.98 28.59
C GLN A 32 -2.58 -57.13 27.61
N ALA A 33 -3.78 -57.57 27.55
CA ALA A 33 -4.31 -58.62 26.72
C ALA A 33 -5.62 -58.23 26.07
N SER A 34 -5.62 -57.04 25.43
CA SER A 34 -6.78 -56.44 24.74
C SER A 34 -8.00 -56.24 25.64
N SER A 35 -7.83 -56.00 26.94
CA SER A 35 -8.94 -55.70 27.86
C SER A 35 -9.62 -54.39 27.44
N ILE A 36 -10.94 -54.33 27.64
CA ILE A 36 -11.80 -53.17 27.35
C ILE A 36 -12.61 -52.85 28.60
N VAL A 37 -12.76 -51.57 28.84
CA VAL A 37 -13.68 -51.00 29.84
C VAL A 37 -14.56 -49.96 29.12
N TYR A 38 -15.83 -50.05 29.38
CA TYR A 38 -16.84 -49.07 28.94
C TYR A 38 -17.55 -48.49 30.18
N ILE A 39 -17.67 -47.15 30.25
CA ILE A 39 -18.38 -46.46 31.33
C ILE A 39 -19.25 -45.38 30.66
N ALA A 40 -20.57 -45.48 30.84
CA ALA A 40 -21.52 -44.46 30.43
C ALA A 40 -21.97 -43.63 31.63
N LEU A 41 -21.98 -42.32 31.46
CA LEU A 41 -22.54 -41.37 32.40
C LEU A 41 -23.81 -40.78 31.79
N ILE A 42 -24.94 -41.02 32.42
CA ILE A 42 -26.28 -40.59 32.00
C ILE A 42 -26.78 -39.56 33.01
N GLY A 43 -26.98 -38.36 32.53
CA GLY A 43 -27.13 -37.16 33.33
C GLY A 43 -25.87 -36.29 33.21
N GLY A 44 -25.86 -35.16 33.85
CA GLY A 44 -24.75 -34.23 33.73
C GLY A 44 -24.82 -33.05 34.69
N ALA A 45 -24.07 -32.04 34.42
CA ALA A 45 -24.02 -30.82 35.19
C ALA A 45 -25.31 -29.98 35.01
N GLY A 46 -25.65 -29.19 36.00
CA GLY A 46 -26.81 -28.29 35.99
C GLY A 46 -27.97 -28.80 36.82
N TYR A 47 -28.79 -27.88 37.28
CA TYR A 47 -29.87 -28.18 38.23
C TYR A 47 -31.22 -27.65 37.77
N ASN A 48 -31.29 -26.68 36.89
CA ASN A 48 -32.50 -25.99 36.48
C ASN A 48 -33.16 -26.67 35.26
N VAL A 49 -34.45 -26.80 35.26
CA VAL A 49 -35.25 -27.27 34.11
C VAL A 49 -34.95 -26.41 32.88
N GLY A 50 -34.79 -27.04 31.74
CA GLY A 50 -34.41 -26.38 30.48
C GLY A 50 -32.94 -26.33 30.21
N SER A 51 -32.11 -26.73 31.16
CA SER A 51 -30.67 -26.91 30.88
C SER A 51 -30.44 -28.25 30.15
N PRO A 52 -29.96 -28.24 28.90
CA PRO A 52 -29.69 -29.49 28.16
C PRO A 52 -28.57 -30.33 28.81
N HIS A 53 -27.81 -29.73 29.73
CA HIS A 53 -26.70 -30.36 30.42
C HIS A 53 -27.15 -31.45 31.37
N GLN A 54 -28.36 -31.33 31.94
CA GLN A 54 -28.96 -32.33 32.84
C GLN A 54 -29.27 -33.65 32.13
N ALA A 55 -29.60 -33.59 30.86
CA ALA A 55 -29.88 -34.76 30.02
C ALA A 55 -28.60 -35.19 29.23
N GLY A 56 -27.47 -35.01 29.82
CA GLY A 56 -26.19 -35.35 29.20
C GLY A 56 -25.96 -36.84 29.04
N ILE A 57 -25.31 -37.25 27.99
CA ILE A 57 -24.74 -38.58 27.79
C ILE A 57 -23.28 -38.43 27.43
N SER A 58 -22.44 -39.12 28.21
CA SER A 58 -21.00 -39.22 27.94
C SER A 58 -20.58 -40.70 28.06
N GLU A 59 -19.77 -41.15 27.15
CA GLU A 59 -19.34 -42.55 27.06
C GLU A 59 -17.81 -42.60 27.04
N LEU A 60 -17.25 -43.29 27.99
CA LEU A 60 -15.83 -43.50 28.15
C LEU A 60 -15.48 -44.93 27.71
N VAL A 61 -14.57 -45.03 26.77
CA VAL A 61 -14.04 -46.29 26.26
C VAL A 61 -12.56 -46.36 26.55
N LEU A 62 -12.12 -47.34 27.26
CA LEU A 62 -10.71 -47.61 27.56
C LEU A 62 -10.31 -48.95 27.00
N ARG A 63 -9.12 -49.04 26.43
CA ARG A 63 -8.58 -50.28 25.89
C ARG A 63 -7.11 -50.41 26.23
N ALA A 64 -6.74 -51.58 26.77
CA ALA A 64 -5.35 -51.99 26.85
C ALA A 64 -4.89 -52.63 25.56
N GLY A 65 -3.61 -52.52 25.23
CA GLY A 65 -3.00 -53.14 24.09
C GLY A 65 -2.46 -54.56 24.39
N ASN A 66 -1.30 -54.88 23.81
CA ASN A 66 -0.59 -56.12 23.98
C ASN A 66 0.62 -55.98 24.93
N GLY A 67 0.78 -54.85 25.63
CA GLY A 67 1.85 -54.55 26.54
C GLY A 67 3.14 -54.00 25.90
N ASN A 68 3.15 -53.77 24.59
CA ASN A 68 4.27 -53.16 23.88
C ASN A 68 3.85 -52.00 22.95
N PRO A 69 3.91 -50.75 23.39
CA PRO A 69 4.20 -50.32 24.74
C PRO A 69 3.09 -50.66 25.75
N LYS A 70 3.41 -50.73 27.02
CA LYS A 70 2.47 -50.94 28.10
C LYS A 70 1.66 -49.65 28.31
N GLY A 71 0.34 -49.78 28.53
CA GLY A 71 -0.55 -48.67 28.79
C GLY A 71 -1.96 -48.92 28.30
N ILE A 72 -2.76 -47.88 28.42
CA ILE A 72 -4.14 -47.89 27.90
C ILE A 72 -4.36 -46.71 26.91
N THR A 73 -5.25 -46.91 25.98
CA THR A 73 -5.82 -45.87 25.14
C THR A 73 -7.24 -45.56 25.62
N GLY A 74 -7.57 -44.29 25.77
CA GLY A 74 -8.89 -43.89 26.23
C GLY A 74 -9.50 -42.82 25.33
N ALA A 75 -10.81 -42.92 25.14
CA ALA A 75 -11.61 -41.93 24.43
C ALA A 75 -12.90 -41.62 25.21
N LEU A 76 -13.21 -40.35 25.30
CA LEU A 76 -14.49 -39.85 25.82
C LEU A 76 -15.34 -39.36 24.63
N TRP A 77 -16.50 -39.96 24.48
CA TRP A 77 -17.48 -39.58 23.48
C TRP A 77 -18.56 -38.71 24.15
N LYS A 78 -18.55 -37.41 23.83
CA LYS A 78 -19.55 -36.45 24.34
C LYS A 78 -20.68 -36.35 23.35
N ARG A 79 -21.85 -36.88 23.71
CA ARG A 79 -23.07 -36.74 22.91
C ARG A 79 -23.81 -35.45 23.19
N THR A 80 -23.49 -34.79 24.31
CA THR A 80 -24.00 -33.46 24.68
C THR A 80 -22.83 -32.56 25.08
N ALA A 81 -22.93 -31.25 24.77
CA ALA A 81 -21.84 -30.31 24.92
C ALA A 81 -21.26 -30.25 26.34
N VAL A 82 -21.97 -30.64 27.36
CA VAL A 82 -21.71 -30.20 28.74
C VAL A 82 -22.01 -31.25 29.80
N GLY A 83 -21.74 -32.49 29.54
CA GLY A 83 -21.71 -33.51 30.60
C GLY A 83 -20.32 -33.52 31.22
N LEU A 84 -19.57 -34.54 30.92
CA LEU A 84 -18.14 -34.55 31.16
C LEU A 84 -17.45 -33.65 30.11
N THR A 85 -16.47 -32.86 30.56
CA THR A 85 -15.69 -32.00 29.66
C THR A 85 -14.41 -32.70 29.23
N ASN A 86 -13.75 -33.37 30.16
CA ASN A 86 -12.46 -34.06 29.90
C ASN A 86 -12.36 -35.33 30.75
N PHE A 87 -11.39 -36.15 30.43
CA PHE A 87 -10.97 -37.24 31.30
C PHE A 87 -9.45 -37.45 31.18
N ALA A 88 -8.91 -38.06 32.19
CA ALA A 88 -7.51 -38.43 32.28
C ALA A 88 -7.33 -39.67 33.14
N TRP A 89 -6.18 -40.30 33.07
CA TRP A 89 -5.86 -41.44 33.92
C TRP A 89 -4.41 -41.39 34.41
N ILE A 90 -4.19 -42.11 35.51
CA ILE A 90 -2.85 -42.37 35.99
C ILE A 90 -2.68 -43.86 36.22
N ASN A 91 -1.54 -44.43 35.81
CA ASN A 91 -1.20 -45.79 36.19
C ASN A 91 -0.74 -45.80 37.65
N THR A 92 -1.41 -46.55 38.51
CA THR A 92 -1.12 -46.62 39.94
C THR A 92 -0.21 -47.80 40.30
N SER A 93 -0.42 -48.94 39.65
CA SER A 93 0.45 -50.12 39.79
C SER A 93 0.12 -51.19 38.76
N GLY A 94 1.13 -51.80 38.17
CA GLY A 94 0.91 -52.88 37.22
C GLY A 94 -0.06 -52.47 36.08
N ASP A 95 -1.19 -53.18 35.95
CA ASP A 95 -2.25 -52.92 34.97
C ASP A 95 -3.43 -52.14 35.56
N THR A 96 -3.24 -51.49 36.72
CA THR A 96 -4.28 -50.73 37.41
C THR A 96 -4.14 -49.25 37.16
N TYR A 97 -5.29 -48.60 36.81
CA TYR A 97 -5.36 -47.20 36.46
C TYR A 97 -6.48 -46.51 37.26
N ASP A 98 -6.20 -45.32 37.80
CA ASP A 98 -7.20 -44.43 38.31
C ASP A 98 -7.70 -43.52 37.18
N ILE A 99 -9.03 -43.47 37.05
CA ILE A 99 -9.70 -42.69 36.01
C ILE A 99 -10.29 -41.44 36.66
N TYR A 100 -9.93 -40.29 36.08
CA TYR A 100 -10.45 -38.99 36.50
C TYR A 100 -11.30 -38.37 35.39
N VAL A 101 -12.33 -37.67 35.79
CA VAL A 101 -13.24 -36.97 34.88
C VAL A 101 -13.41 -35.52 35.34
N GLU A 102 -13.51 -34.62 34.39
CA GLU A 102 -13.88 -33.23 34.65
C GLU A 102 -15.37 -33.04 34.35
N ILE A 103 -16.12 -32.55 35.34
CA ILE A 103 -17.56 -32.34 35.20
C ILE A 103 -17.96 -30.98 35.78
N GLY A 104 -19.03 -30.40 35.26
CA GLY A 104 -19.53 -29.10 35.68
C GLY A 104 -20.29 -29.12 37.02
N ASN A 105 -20.70 -27.96 37.48
CA ASN A 105 -21.45 -27.75 38.72
C ASN A 105 -22.80 -28.48 38.73
N TYR A 106 -23.21 -28.89 39.90
CA TYR A 106 -24.56 -29.47 40.15
C TYR A 106 -24.84 -30.77 39.39
N ALA A 107 -23.84 -31.59 39.20
CA ALA A 107 -23.98 -32.92 38.61
C ALA A 107 -24.49 -33.91 39.66
N THR A 108 -25.77 -33.86 39.90
CA THR A 108 -26.44 -34.67 40.91
C THR A 108 -27.22 -35.82 40.27
N SER A 109 -27.29 -36.97 40.98
CA SER A 109 -28.03 -38.15 40.52
C SER A 109 -27.66 -38.62 39.10
N VAL A 110 -26.38 -38.56 38.78
CA VAL A 110 -25.86 -39.08 37.52
C VAL A 110 -25.85 -40.60 37.59
N ASN A 111 -26.46 -41.24 36.61
CA ASN A 111 -26.54 -42.70 36.53
C ASN A 111 -25.32 -43.20 35.77
N ILE A 112 -24.49 -44.02 36.40
CA ILE A 112 -23.28 -44.59 35.84
C ILE A 112 -23.54 -46.05 35.49
N HIS A 113 -23.38 -46.39 34.19
CA HIS A 113 -23.39 -47.76 33.74
C HIS A 113 -22.00 -48.16 33.28
N TRP A 114 -21.61 -49.40 33.56
CA TRP A 114 -20.30 -49.86 33.05
C TRP A 114 -20.35 -51.36 32.72
N ASP A 115 -19.44 -51.71 31.81
CA ASP A 115 -19.14 -53.08 31.45
C ASP A 115 -17.65 -53.22 31.14
N CYS A 116 -17.13 -54.40 31.19
CA CYS A 116 -15.75 -54.69 30.84
C CYS A 116 -15.55 -56.12 30.33
N THR A 117 -14.44 -56.34 29.66
CA THR A 117 -14.06 -57.72 29.26
C THR A 117 -13.81 -58.60 30.51
N ALA A 118 -13.92 -59.91 30.32
CA ALA A 118 -13.82 -60.88 31.42
C ALA A 118 -12.51 -60.82 32.21
N ASN A 119 -11.45 -60.36 31.57
CA ASN A 119 -10.13 -60.19 32.16
C ASN A 119 -9.89 -58.81 32.83
N ALA A 120 -10.85 -57.90 32.75
CA ALA A 120 -10.78 -56.55 33.36
C ALA A 120 -11.72 -56.43 34.55
N SER A 121 -11.51 -55.39 35.36
CA SER A 121 -12.39 -55.01 36.45
C SER A 121 -12.55 -53.50 36.55
N VAL A 122 -13.69 -53.08 37.06
CA VAL A 122 -14.05 -51.67 37.29
C VAL A 122 -14.56 -51.52 38.71
N SER A 123 -13.97 -50.60 39.47
CA SER A 123 -14.45 -50.19 40.78
C SER A 123 -14.79 -48.69 40.72
N VAL A 124 -16.15 -48.39 40.68
CA VAL A 124 -16.64 -47.03 40.62
C VAL A 124 -16.66 -46.39 42.01
N TYR A 125 -16.23 -45.16 42.13
CA TYR A 125 -16.23 -44.39 43.37
C TYR A 125 -17.61 -43.70 43.54
N THR A 126 -18.44 -44.22 44.42
CA THR A 126 -19.80 -43.70 44.68
C THR A 126 -19.83 -42.37 45.43
N SER A 127 -18.68 -41.98 46.02
CA SER A 127 -18.48 -40.68 46.67
C SER A 127 -17.19 -40.06 46.14
N PRO A 128 -17.17 -39.54 44.93
CA PRO A 128 -15.97 -39.07 44.27
C PRO A 128 -15.39 -37.82 44.95
N THR A 129 -14.09 -37.79 45.11
CA THR A 129 -13.38 -36.67 45.73
C THR A 129 -13.19 -35.54 44.72
N TYR A 130 -13.57 -34.35 45.11
CA TYR A 130 -13.43 -33.12 44.31
C TYR A 130 -12.01 -32.58 44.31
N SER A 131 -11.58 -32.12 43.15
CA SER A 131 -10.39 -31.29 43.02
C SER A 131 -10.68 -30.15 42.03
N ALA A 132 -10.35 -28.92 42.43
CA ALA A 132 -10.47 -27.75 41.53
C ALA A 132 -9.48 -27.78 40.38
N SER A 133 -8.39 -28.52 40.50
CA SER A 133 -7.33 -28.63 39.51
C SER A 133 -7.19 -30.07 39.00
N LYS A 134 -6.78 -30.23 37.77
CA LYS A 134 -6.43 -31.55 37.22
C LYS A 134 -5.34 -32.20 38.06
N PRO A 135 -5.50 -33.48 38.42
CA PRO A 135 -4.44 -34.19 39.14
C PRO A 135 -3.13 -34.15 38.37
N SER A 136 -2.03 -34.08 39.12
CA SER A 136 -0.69 -34.11 38.55
C SER A 136 -0.34 -35.48 38.00
N SER A 137 0.55 -35.52 37.00
CA SER A 137 1.11 -36.75 36.42
C SER A 137 0.08 -37.68 35.76
N VAL A 138 -1.07 -37.15 35.36
CA VAL A 138 -2.05 -37.91 34.59
C VAL A 138 -1.73 -37.86 33.08
N THR A 139 -2.19 -38.87 32.36
CA THR A 139 -2.26 -38.89 30.92
C THR A 139 -3.66 -38.42 30.46
N ASP A 140 -3.69 -37.44 29.58
CA ASP A 140 -4.93 -36.92 29.03
C ASP A 140 -5.54 -37.90 28.03
N GLY A 141 -6.86 -38.05 28.08
CA GLY A 141 -7.60 -38.81 27.09
C GLY A 141 -8.07 -37.95 25.90
N VAL A 142 -8.40 -38.63 24.83
CA VAL A 142 -8.97 -37.99 23.65
C VAL A 142 -10.46 -37.76 23.87
N VAL A 143 -10.91 -36.54 23.62
CA VAL A 143 -12.33 -36.16 23.73
C VAL A 143 -12.94 -35.95 22.35
N TYR A 144 -13.93 -36.73 22.02
CA TYR A 144 -14.73 -36.59 20.79
C TYR A 144 -16.04 -35.87 21.10
N THR A 145 -16.29 -34.77 20.40
CA THR A 145 -17.54 -34.02 20.51
C THR A 145 -18.43 -34.31 19.30
N MET A 146 -19.66 -34.69 19.54
CA MET A 146 -20.66 -34.91 18.50
C MET A 146 -21.38 -33.58 18.22
N TYR A 147 -21.32 -33.12 17.00
CA TYR A 147 -21.99 -31.90 16.55
C TYR A 147 -23.43 -32.20 16.09
N SER A 148 -24.32 -31.26 16.32
CA SER A 148 -25.73 -31.34 15.95
C SER A 148 -26.30 -29.95 15.65
N THR A 149 -27.59 -29.86 15.32
CA THR A 149 -28.29 -28.56 15.19
C THR A 149 -28.31 -27.75 16.48
N HIS A 150 -28.23 -28.43 17.64
CA HIS A 150 -28.19 -27.80 18.97
C HIS A 150 -26.77 -27.59 19.51
N GLN A 151 -25.82 -28.30 18.96
CA GLN A 151 -24.41 -28.23 19.33
C GLN A 151 -23.59 -28.05 18.05
N LYS A 152 -23.56 -26.82 17.58
CA LYS A 152 -22.79 -26.47 16.37
C LYS A 152 -21.31 -26.43 16.67
N PRO A 153 -20.45 -26.81 15.70
CA PRO A 153 -19.01 -26.57 15.84
C PRO A 153 -18.70 -25.07 15.93
N THR A 154 -17.68 -24.74 16.66
CA THR A 154 -17.12 -23.37 16.63
C THR A 154 -16.33 -23.16 15.34
N PRO A 155 -16.11 -21.93 14.89
CA PRO A 155 -15.22 -21.67 13.77
C PRO A 155 -13.84 -22.31 13.93
N LEU A 156 -13.31 -22.35 15.15
CA LEU A 156 -12.02 -22.98 15.44
C LEU A 156 -12.06 -24.50 15.16
N ASP A 157 -13.13 -25.18 15.50
CA ASP A 157 -13.27 -26.62 15.32
C ASP A 157 -13.23 -27.03 13.84
N ILE A 158 -13.68 -26.16 12.96
CA ILE A 158 -13.76 -26.39 11.50
C ILE A 158 -12.73 -25.58 10.70
N GLY A 159 -11.81 -24.88 11.37
CA GLY A 159 -10.82 -24.02 10.72
C GLY A 159 -11.41 -22.82 9.99
N ALA A 160 -12.62 -22.39 10.35
CA ALA A 160 -13.28 -21.25 9.75
C ALA A 160 -12.93 -19.94 10.46
N LEU A 161 -13.06 -18.84 9.73
CA LEU A 161 -12.89 -17.52 10.31
C LEU A 161 -14.12 -17.13 11.15
N PRO A 162 -13.99 -16.71 12.42
CA PRO A 162 -15.10 -16.23 13.22
C PRO A 162 -15.79 -15.00 12.60
N THR A 163 -17.10 -14.86 12.82
CA THR A 163 -17.86 -13.68 12.36
C THR A 163 -17.44 -12.39 13.05
N THR A 164 -16.80 -12.48 14.21
CA THR A 164 -16.21 -11.35 14.95
C THR A 164 -14.86 -10.89 14.38
N GLY A 165 -14.37 -11.55 13.33
CA GLY A 165 -13.06 -11.28 12.72
C GLY A 165 -11.99 -12.26 13.18
N GLY A 166 -10.86 -12.19 12.53
CA GLY A 166 -9.69 -13.04 12.79
C GLY A 166 -8.59 -12.76 11.78
N THR A 167 -7.49 -13.49 11.91
CA THR A 167 -6.33 -13.37 11.01
C THR A 167 -6.30 -14.53 10.02
N VAL A 168 -6.18 -14.23 8.74
CA VAL A 168 -5.83 -15.19 7.69
C VAL A 168 -4.36 -15.02 7.38
N SER A 169 -3.55 -16.02 7.72
CA SER A 169 -2.09 -15.96 7.53
C SER A 169 -1.61 -16.37 6.13
N GLY A 170 -2.52 -16.85 5.28
CA GLY A 170 -2.23 -17.26 3.91
C GLY A 170 -2.97 -16.42 2.87
N PRO A 171 -2.79 -16.73 1.56
CA PRO A 171 -3.54 -16.09 0.49
C PRO A 171 -5.06 -16.25 0.68
N LEU A 172 -5.81 -15.15 0.57
CA LEU A 172 -7.26 -15.14 0.61
C LEU A 172 -7.80 -14.88 -0.80
N SER A 173 -8.58 -15.84 -1.34
CA SER A 173 -9.31 -15.66 -2.59
C SER A 173 -10.80 -15.44 -2.30
N VAL A 174 -11.33 -14.29 -2.73
CA VAL A 174 -12.74 -13.93 -2.54
C VAL A 174 -13.38 -13.72 -3.91
N THR A 175 -14.12 -14.71 -4.39
CA THR A 175 -14.72 -14.70 -5.73
C THR A 175 -15.88 -13.71 -5.89
N GLY A 176 -16.57 -13.39 -4.80
CA GLY A 176 -17.69 -12.43 -4.78
C GLY A 176 -17.31 -10.98 -4.49
N GLY A 177 -16.01 -10.70 -4.39
CA GLY A 177 -15.53 -9.37 -4.00
C GLY A 177 -15.51 -9.15 -2.49
N LEU A 178 -14.79 -8.12 -2.07
CA LEU A 178 -14.66 -7.69 -0.68
C LEU A 178 -15.42 -6.39 -0.48
N THR A 179 -16.39 -6.38 0.43
CA THR A 179 -17.13 -5.16 0.81
C THR A 179 -16.59 -4.65 2.14
N GLY A 180 -16.08 -3.43 2.17
CA GLY A 180 -15.52 -2.80 3.36
C GLY A 180 -14.32 -1.93 3.05
N SER A 181 -13.71 -1.37 4.09
CA SER A 181 -12.48 -0.60 3.97
C SER A 181 -11.27 -1.54 3.98
N LEU A 182 -10.41 -1.42 2.98
CA LEU A 182 -9.11 -2.08 2.96
C LEU A 182 -8.09 -1.15 3.63
N ASN A 183 -7.54 -1.56 4.75
CA ASN A 183 -6.42 -0.88 5.40
C ASN A 183 -5.12 -1.55 4.93
N GLY A 184 -4.53 -1.03 3.88
CA GLY A 184 -3.33 -1.57 3.25
C GLY A 184 -3.20 -1.13 1.79
N ASN A 185 -2.15 -1.58 1.13
CA ASN A 185 -1.91 -1.28 -0.29
C ASN A 185 -2.55 -2.34 -1.18
N ALA A 186 -3.37 -1.92 -2.13
CA ALA A 186 -3.72 -2.75 -3.26
C ALA A 186 -2.56 -2.70 -4.28
N SER A 187 -1.93 -3.83 -4.56
CA SER A 187 -0.83 -3.89 -5.55
C SER A 187 -1.32 -3.64 -6.98
N THR A 188 -2.59 -3.92 -7.24
CA THR A 188 -3.24 -3.67 -8.53
C THR A 188 -4.66 -3.15 -8.29
N ALA A 189 -4.92 -1.92 -8.69
CA ALA A 189 -6.27 -1.38 -8.79
C ALA A 189 -6.49 -0.94 -10.24
N THR A 190 -7.55 -1.41 -10.87
CA THR A 190 -7.86 -1.07 -12.26
C THR A 190 -8.24 0.39 -12.40
N LYS A 191 -8.96 0.93 -11.40
CA LYS A 191 -9.34 2.34 -11.37
C LYS A 191 -9.76 2.79 -9.97
N LEU A 192 -9.77 4.09 -9.76
CA LEU A 192 -10.33 4.71 -8.56
C LEU A 192 -11.85 4.59 -8.55
N GLN A 193 -12.45 4.25 -7.43
CA GLN A 193 -13.92 4.24 -7.25
C GLN A 193 -14.54 5.61 -7.55
N THR A 194 -13.87 6.68 -7.10
CA THR A 194 -14.25 8.05 -7.43
C THR A 194 -13.10 8.71 -8.15
N ALA A 195 -13.31 9.08 -9.40
CA ALA A 195 -12.33 9.79 -10.19
C ALA A 195 -11.92 11.11 -9.53
N ARG A 196 -10.68 11.49 -9.72
CA ARG A 196 -10.11 12.76 -9.24
C ARG A 196 -9.75 13.66 -10.42
N SER A 197 -9.58 14.93 -10.15
CA SER A 197 -9.15 15.90 -11.15
C SER A 197 -7.69 16.28 -10.91
N ILE A 198 -6.88 16.21 -11.97
CA ILE A 198 -5.49 16.64 -11.98
C ILE A 198 -5.37 17.75 -13.02
N GLY A 199 -5.08 18.98 -12.59
CA GLY A 199 -5.03 20.13 -13.49
C GLY A 199 -6.31 20.37 -14.28
N GLY A 200 -7.49 20.05 -13.72
CA GLY A 200 -8.78 20.16 -14.37
C GLY A 200 -9.16 18.97 -15.29
N VAL A 201 -8.25 17.98 -15.45
CA VAL A 201 -8.52 16.77 -16.25
C VAL A 201 -8.91 15.63 -15.32
N VAL A 202 -10.02 14.96 -15.62
CA VAL A 202 -10.52 13.83 -14.80
C VAL A 202 -9.58 12.63 -14.97
N PHE A 203 -9.18 12.04 -13.84
CA PHE A 203 -8.32 10.88 -13.76
C PHE A 203 -8.94 9.82 -12.84
N ASP A 204 -9.15 8.61 -13.33
CA ASP A 204 -9.62 7.46 -12.55
C ASP A 204 -8.61 6.31 -12.48
N GLY A 205 -7.45 6.46 -13.11
CA GLY A 205 -6.39 5.44 -13.13
C GLY A 205 -6.52 4.43 -14.28
N SER A 206 -7.60 4.45 -15.07
CA SER A 206 -7.82 3.45 -16.12
C SER A 206 -7.00 3.70 -17.40
N ALA A 207 -6.54 4.93 -17.62
CA ALA A 207 -5.77 5.33 -18.81
C ALA A 207 -4.86 6.53 -18.50
N ASN A 208 -3.89 6.75 -19.38
CA ASN A 208 -3.09 7.97 -19.37
C ASN A 208 -3.97 9.18 -19.68
N ILE A 209 -3.67 10.32 -19.05
CA ILE A 209 -4.34 11.58 -19.29
C ILE A 209 -3.42 12.59 -19.94
N ASN A 210 -3.98 13.49 -20.74
CA ASN A 210 -3.29 14.63 -21.31
C ASN A 210 -3.51 15.85 -20.42
N LEU A 211 -2.44 16.39 -19.88
CA LEU A 211 -2.46 17.59 -19.05
C LEU A 211 -2.08 18.81 -19.91
N PRO A 212 -2.95 19.83 -20.01
CA PRO A 212 -2.62 21.07 -20.70
C PRO A 212 -1.36 21.72 -20.11
N GLY A 213 -0.42 22.11 -20.97
CA GLY A 213 0.85 22.70 -20.55
C GLY A 213 1.91 21.69 -20.07
N VAL A 214 1.59 20.39 -20.04
CA VAL A 214 2.55 19.32 -19.69
C VAL A 214 2.86 18.48 -20.92
N ASN A 215 1.85 17.79 -21.46
CA ASN A 215 1.98 16.92 -22.64
C ASN A 215 1.06 17.30 -23.80
N THR A 216 0.28 18.35 -23.64
CA THR A 216 -0.51 19.01 -24.68
C THR A 216 -0.36 20.53 -24.58
N THR A 217 -0.77 21.27 -25.61
CA THR A 217 -0.75 22.74 -25.57
C THR A 217 -1.52 23.26 -24.37
N GLY A 218 -0.86 24.03 -23.52
CA GLY A 218 -1.44 24.62 -22.31
C GLY A 218 -2.39 25.75 -22.62
N ASN A 219 -3.46 25.86 -21.86
CA ASN A 219 -4.41 26.97 -21.87
C ASN A 219 -4.39 27.78 -20.57
N GLN A 220 -3.43 27.51 -19.70
CA GLN A 220 -3.31 28.17 -18.40
C GLN A 220 -2.17 29.19 -18.43
N ASN A 221 -2.36 30.30 -17.73
CA ASN A 221 -1.29 31.25 -17.48
C ASN A 221 -0.31 30.65 -16.46
N THR A 222 0.97 30.60 -16.82
CA THR A 222 2.03 30.22 -15.91
C THR A 222 2.54 31.45 -15.20
N THR A 223 2.61 31.44 -13.87
CA THR A 223 3.21 32.50 -13.06
C THR A 223 4.72 32.40 -12.94
N GLY A 224 5.29 31.29 -13.44
CA GLY A 224 6.74 31.03 -13.45
C GLY A 224 7.42 31.36 -14.77
N ASN A 225 8.73 31.31 -14.81
CA ASN A 225 9.54 31.50 -16.03
C ASN A 225 9.44 30.24 -16.91
N ALA A 226 9.09 30.43 -18.16
CA ALA A 226 9.29 29.38 -19.16
C ALA A 226 10.79 29.30 -19.52
N ALA A 227 11.38 28.11 -19.43
CA ALA A 227 12.79 27.92 -19.77
C ALA A 227 13.07 28.21 -21.26
N THR A 228 12.08 27.97 -22.10
CA THR A 228 12.12 28.28 -23.55
C THR A 228 10.75 28.73 -24.01
N ALA A 229 10.67 29.88 -24.64
CA ALA A 229 9.50 30.35 -25.34
C ALA A 229 9.89 30.63 -26.80
N THR A 230 9.19 30.06 -27.77
CA THR A 230 9.47 30.25 -29.18
C THR A 230 9.15 31.67 -29.63
N LYS A 231 8.08 32.23 -29.07
CA LYS A 231 7.67 33.61 -29.33
C LYS A 231 6.67 34.13 -28.30
N LEU A 232 6.51 35.42 -28.24
CA LEU A 232 5.48 36.07 -27.43
C LEU A 232 4.08 35.81 -28.03
N GLN A 233 3.11 35.48 -27.21
CA GLN A 233 1.71 35.31 -27.64
C GLN A 233 1.17 36.57 -28.30
N THR A 234 1.50 37.72 -27.74
CA THR A 234 1.18 39.03 -28.33
C THR A 234 2.50 39.75 -28.57
N ALA A 235 2.77 40.02 -29.84
CA ALA A 235 3.94 40.81 -30.24
C ALA A 235 3.94 42.18 -29.57
N ARG A 236 5.13 42.63 -29.23
CA ARG A 236 5.37 44.00 -28.74
C ARG A 236 6.07 44.83 -29.78
N THR A 237 6.14 46.10 -29.58
CA THR A 237 6.91 47.00 -30.43
C THR A 237 8.09 47.58 -29.65
N ILE A 238 9.25 47.64 -30.32
CA ILE A 238 10.44 48.32 -29.82
C ILE A 238 10.69 49.50 -30.77
N ASN A 239 10.42 50.69 -30.29
CA ASN A 239 10.47 51.93 -31.12
C ASN A 239 9.73 51.78 -32.46
N GLY A 240 8.50 51.28 -32.41
CA GLY A 240 7.68 51.11 -33.58
C GLY A 240 7.94 49.84 -34.43
N VAL A 241 9.02 49.10 -34.16
CA VAL A 241 9.30 47.83 -34.83
C VAL A 241 8.68 46.67 -34.06
N LYS A 242 7.87 45.86 -34.72
CA LYS A 242 7.21 44.70 -34.14
C LYS A 242 8.22 43.65 -33.74
N PHE A 243 8.13 43.13 -32.52
CA PHE A 243 8.96 42.09 -31.95
C PHE A 243 8.12 41.04 -31.26
N ASP A 244 8.24 39.78 -31.62
CA ASP A 244 7.61 38.64 -30.97
C ASP A 244 8.60 37.60 -30.45
N GLY A 245 9.87 37.84 -30.58
CA GLY A 245 10.96 36.96 -30.12
C GLY A 245 11.32 35.82 -31.11
N SER A 246 10.63 35.69 -32.24
CA SER A 246 10.90 34.60 -33.20
C SER A 246 12.09 34.87 -34.11
N ALA A 247 12.53 36.12 -34.22
CA ALA A 247 13.68 36.54 -35.05
C ALA A 247 14.29 37.84 -34.51
N ASP A 248 15.52 38.11 -34.94
CA ASP A 248 16.16 39.38 -34.67
C ASP A 248 15.43 40.53 -35.40
N ILE A 249 15.44 41.71 -34.79
CA ILE A 249 14.92 42.90 -35.39
C ILE A 249 16.01 43.89 -35.74
N THR A 250 15.79 44.61 -36.84
CA THR A 250 16.69 45.71 -37.21
C THR A 250 16.04 47.03 -36.85
N LEU A 251 16.68 47.80 -35.99
CA LEU A 251 16.29 49.17 -35.67
C LEU A 251 17.06 50.13 -36.61
N THR A 252 16.35 50.90 -37.37
CA THR A 252 16.96 51.96 -38.22
C THR A 252 17.13 53.22 -37.40
N PRO A 253 17.96 54.18 -37.83
CA PRO A 253 18.06 55.48 -37.19
C PRO A 253 16.72 56.20 -37.05
N ALA A 254 15.82 56.05 -38.03
CA ALA A 254 14.47 56.60 -37.93
C ALA A 254 13.61 55.99 -36.84
N ASN A 255 13.81 54.69 -36.54
CA ASN A 255 13.15 54.05 -35.42
C ASN A 255 13.60 54.57 -34.06
N LEU A 256 14.86 55.06 -34.00
CA LEU A 256 15.50 55.56 -32.78
C LEU A 256 15.38 57.09 -32.66
N ASP A 257 14.78 57.76 -33.63
CA ASP A 257 14.66 59.25 -33.73
C ASP A 257 16.06 59.89 -33.71
N VAL A 258 17.01 59.28 -34.41
CA VAL A 258 18.38 59.80 -34.54
C VAL A 258 18.75 59.91 -36.01
N TYR A 259 19.73 60.75 -36.29
CA TYR A 259 20.23 60.91 -37.65
C TYR A 259 21.08 59.66 -38.07
N SER A 260 20.87 59.24 -39.28
CA SER A 260 21.80 58.27 -39.90
C SER A 260 23.15 58.90 -40.10
N LYS A 261 24.18 58.05 -40.28
CA LYS A 261 25.53 58.54 -40.59
C LYS A 261 25.59 59.45 -41.82
N SER A 262 24.82 59.10 -42.84
CA SER A 262 24.74 59.91 -44.07
C SER A 262 24.05 61.27 -43.87
N GLU A 263 23.03 61.33 -43.01
CA GLU A 263 22.39 62.58 -42.66
C GLU A 263 23.28 63.47 -41.84
N ILE A 264 24.04 62.86 -40.89
CA ILE A 264 25.02 63.62 -40.09
C ILE A 264 26.12 64.17 -41.01
N ASP A 265 26.65 63.32 -41.87
CA ASP A 265 27.70 63.74 -42.81
C ASP A 265 27.20 64.83 -43.75
N ASN A 266 25.94 64.75 -44.18
CA ASN A 266 25.32 65.80 -44.98
C ASN A 266 25.05 67.11 -44.19
N LYS A 267 24.60 67.00 -42.93
CA LYS A 267 24.32 68.22 -42.09
C LYS A 267 25.59 68.93 -41.67
N LYS A 268 26.69 68.20 -41.46
CA LYS A 268 27.98 68.82 -41.12
C LYS A 268 28.62 69.58 -42.27
N GLY A 269 28.03 69.52 -43.43
CA GLY A 269 28.58 70.23 -44.62
C GLY A 269 29.96 69.75 -45.08
N MET A 270 30.46 68.69 -44.52
CA MET A 270 31.72 68.11 -44.86
C MET A 270 31.54 66.95 -45.83
N ARG A 271 31.55 67.27 -47.10
CA ARG A 271 31.64 66.24 -48.16
C ARG A 271 33.09 66.07 -48.58
N LYS A 272 33.57 64.88 -48.51
CA LYS A 272 34.91 64.51 -49.00
C LYS A 272 34.79 64.00 -50.42
N TYR A 273 35.51 64.64 -51.29
CA TYR A 273 35.69 64.21 -52.68
C TYR A 273 37.14 63.93 -52.89
N THR A 274 37.49 62.90 -53.62
CA THR A 274 38.84 62.59 -54.05
C THR A 274 38.98 62.83 -55.54
N PHE A 275 39.86 63.63 -55.88
CA PHE A 275 40.15 63.94 -57.31
C PHE A 275 41.55 63.46 -57.61
N SER A 276 41.69 62.83 -58.76
CA SER A 276 42.99 62.51 -59.28
C SER A 276 43.42 63.61 -60.27
N ALA A 277 44.67 63.96 -60.24
CA ALA A 277 45.16 64.88 -61.25
C ALA A 277 44.92 64.32 -62.65
N PRO A 278 44.60 65.15 -63.67
CA PRO A 278 44.49 64.69 -65.05
C PRO A 278 45.75 63.92 -65.47
N ALA A 279 45.55 62.88 -66.30
CA ALA A 279 46.68 62.04 -66.75
C ALA A 279 47.82 62.79 -67.47
N ASN A 280 47.46 63.96 -67.98
CA ASN A 280 48.42 64.86 -68.68
C ASN A 280 48.82 66.08 -67.83
N ALA A 281 48.61 66.02 -66.50
CA ALA A 281 49.02 67.15 -65.66
C ALA A 281 50.57 67.38 -65.70
N VAL A 282 50.95 68.64 -65.91
CA VAL A 282 52.33 69.07 -65.97
C VAL A 282 52.65 69.85 -64.70
N SER A 283 53.82 69.56 -64.12
CA SER A 283 54.33 70.28 -62.93
C SER A 283 54.45 71.76 -63.22
N GLY A 284 54.05 72.61 -62.27
CA GLY A 284 54.05 74.07 -62.36
C GLY A 284 52.90 74.69 -63.17
N LYS A 285 51.92 73.92 -63.61
CA LYS A 285 50.73 74.42 -64.25
C LYS A 285 49.55 74.43 -63.30
N TRP A 286 48.69 75.41 -63.51
CA TRP A 286 47.43 75.55 -62.74
C TRP A 286 46.26 74.82 -63.40
N TYR A 287 45.53 74.09 -62.58
CA TYR A 287 44.31 73.39 -63.03
C TYR A 287 43.13 73.89 -62.21
N PRO A 288 42.05 74.25 -62.87
CA PRO A 288 40.84 74.76 -62.11
C PRO A 288 40.20 73.63 -61.35
N ILE A 289 39.86 73.88 -60.10
CA ILE A 289 38.95 73.05 -59.28
C ILE A 289 37.68 73.83 -59.12
N VAL A 290 36.61 73.31 -59.72
CA VAL A 290 35.31 73.98 -59.68
C VAL A 290 34.37 73.27 -58.70
N PHE A 291 33.93 74.00 -57.76
CA PHE A 291 32.87 73.57 -56.84
C PHE A 291 31.58 74.14 -57.36
N ARG A 292 30.63 73.25 -57.71
CA ARG A 292 29.33 73.69 -58.18
C ARG A 292 28.33 73.48 -57.03
N ARG A 293 27.64 74.51 -56.63
CA ARG A 293 26.50 74.40 -55.68
C ARG A 293 25.32 73.94 -56.44
N SER A 294 24.64 72.89 -55.87
CA SER A 294 23.33 72.47 -56.32
C SER A 294 22.29 73.00 -55.36
N GLY A 295 21.46 73.91 -55.81
CA GLY A 295 20.32 74.45 -55.08
C GLY A 295 20.10 75.92 -55.32
N GLY A 296 18.87 76.29 -55.72
CA GLY A 296 18.48 77.66 -55.97
C GLY A 296 17.90 78.27 -54.69
N SER A 297 18.69 78.60 -53.75
CA SER A 297 18.26 79.35 -52.58
C SER A 297 18.96 80.70 -52.56
N THR A 298 18.25 81.71 -52.15
CA THR A 298 18.67 83.06 -51.95
C THR A 298 19.50 83.28 -50.69
N ASP A 299 19.79 82.25 -49.93
CA ASP A 299 20.53 82.38 -48.68
C ASP A 299 22.03 82.33 -48.95
N GLU A 300 22.79 83.31 -48.45
CA GLU A 300 24.19 83.33 -48.44
C GLU A 300 24.74 82.25 -47.53
N LEU A 301 25.35 81.22 -48.09
CA LEU A 301 25.97 80.12 -47.34
C LEU A 301 27.48 80.20 -47.38
N ALA A 302 28.07 80.35 -46.24
CA ALA A 302 29.52 80.28 -46.06
C ALA A 302 30.01 78.90 -46.51
N SER A 303 30.93 78.83 -47.42
CA SER A 303 31.57 77.61 -47.89
C SER A 303 32.99 77.57 -47.38
N ARG A 304 33.31 76.51 -46.71
CA ARG A 304 34.73 76.20 -46.35
C ARG A 304 35.19 75.00 -47.14
N VAL A 305 36.19 75.17 -47.90
CA VAL A 305 36.84 74.10 -48.67
C VAL A 305 38.25 73.85 -48.15
N VAL A 306 38.45 72.64 -47.68
CA VAL A 306 39.78 72.23 -47.25
C VAL A 306 40.33 71.23 -48.29
N ILE A 307 41.42 71.56 -48.95
CA ILE A 307 42.10 70.71 -49.92
C ILE A 307 43.33 70.09 -49.26
N THR A 308 43.34 68.81 -49.18
CA THR A 308 44.46 68.03 -48.68
C THR A 308 45.08 67.25 -49.86
N THR A 309 46.29 67.51 -50.19
CA THR A 309 46.96 66.82 -51.25
C THR A 309 47.91 65.73 -50.69
N TYR A 310 47.89 64.60 -51.36
CA TYR A 310 48.79 63.48 -51.04
C TYR A 310 49.62 63.14 -52.28
N SER A 311 50.97 63.13 -52.12
CA SER A 311 51.87 62.66 -53.14
C SER A 311 52.41 61.31 -52.82
N SER A 312 52.22 60.34 -53.69
CA SER A 312 52.78 59.00 -53.58
C SER A 312 54.28 58.91 -53.88
N ALA A 313 54.86 59.96 -54.38
CA ALA A 313 56.29 59.99 -54.73
C ALA A 313 57.09 60.77 -53.65
N GLY A 314 57.53 60.05 -52.62
CA GLY A 314 58.62 60.56 -51.82
C GLY A 314 58.28 61.47 -50.61
N GLY A 315 57.11 61.42 -50.08
CA GLY A 315 56.88 61.81 -48.68
C GLY A 315 56.94 63.28 -48.29
N TYR A 316 56.94 64.23 -49.21
CA TYR A 316 57.14 65.60 -48.87
C TYR A 316 56.05 66.53 -49.37
N ALA A 317 54.93 66.49 -48.89
CA ALA A 317 54.04 67.63 -48.78
C ALA A 317 52.59 67.21 -48.67
N MET A 318 52.14 67.03 -47.45
CA MET A 318 50.74 67.26 -47.17
C MET A 318 50.51 68.76 -47.15
N ASN A 319 50.09 69.28 -48.26
CA ASN A 319 49.64 70.63 -48.31
C ASN A 319 48.18 70.72 -47.96
N ASN A 320 47.84 71.37 -46.87
CA ASN A 320 46.50 71.77 -46.53
C ASN A 320 46.24 73.18 -47.00
N CYS A 321 45.35 73.35 -47.94
CA CYS A 321 44.83 74.65 -48.27
C CYS A 321 43.41 74.76 -47.85
N GLU A 322 43.10 75.83 -47.15
CA GLU A 322 41.74 76.12 -46.73
C GLU A 322 41.26 77.40 -47.43
N PHE A 323 40.11 77.28 -48.09
CA PHE A 323 39.43 78.40 -48.68
C PHE A 323 38.12 78.65 -47.95
N ASN A 324 37.92 79.81 -47.40
CA ASN A 324 36.70 80.28 -46.79
C ASN A 324 36.15 81.41 -47.67
N GLY A 325 34.93 81.29 -48.07
CA GLY A 325 34.28 82.29 -48.92
C GLY A 325 32.75 82.17 -48.93
N PHE A 326 32.08 83.20 -49.29
CA PHE A 326 30.65 83.20 -49.59
C PHE A 326 30.52 82.98 -51.12
N VAL A 327 29.70 82.08 -51.50
CA VAL A 327 29.37 81.82 -52.90
C VAL A 327 27.89 82.00 -53.07
#